data_c00a4c14c6f7c30a5076ee16c9490970
#
_entry.id   c00a4c14c6f7c30a5076ee16c9490970
#
_cell.length_a   1.000
_cell.length_b   1.000
_cell.length_c   1.000
_cell.angle_alpha   90.00
_cell.angle_beta   90.00
_cell.angle_gamma   90.00
#
_symmetry.space_group_name_H-M   'P 1'
#
loop_
_entity.id
_entity.type
_entity.pdbx_description
1 polymer ?
#
loop_
_entity_poly.entity_id
_entity_poly.type
_entity_poly.pdbx_seq_one_letter_code
_entity_poly.pdbx_strand_id
1 'polypeptide(L)'
;MKQVNVSTHLTLVIPNKQKNVKLTQRRDNVIHIIGLAITYILLIAAAIIVLFPFYYMIAASFMTEDEVRSGAFFSTTNIIENISYNYSMTINNPSFNYWQLVMNTLIVGLMTTCFGLLVTILAAYAFARLKFNGRDFVFMIFLATMMIPGEMMVITNYQAMSNLELISANQTRIQAYLAMSLPFICSVFYIYLLRQTFKQIPNELYLAAKVDGKSDWTYLWKVMVPLASPTLLTIFILSLIGSWNAYVWPNLVVSNDSFTSISVALRSAALQKEVQDGIFETQYSWQMAATVLTVVPLLVLFIIFRKYIMRGVGRAGIKG
;
A
#
# COMPACT_ATOMS: atom_id res chain seq x y z
N MET A 1 20.99 94.11 -31.25
CA MET A 1 20.24 92.90 -30.97
C MET A 1 21.28 91.87 -30.45
N LYS A 2 21.33 91.64 -29.18
CA LYS A 2 22.23 90.66 -28.52
C LYS A 2 21.50 89.33 -28.44
N GLN A 3 22.03 88.30 -29.06
CA GLN A 3 21.58 86.96 -28.82
C GLN A 3 22.15 86.46 -27.45
N VAL A 4 21.24 86.02 -26.62
CA VAL A 4 21.57 85.36 -25.31
C VAL A 4 21.62 83.86 -25.55
N ASN A 5 22.81 83.34 -25.43
CA ASN A 5 23.06 81.90 -25.54
C ASN A 5 22.95 81.30 -24.13
N VAL A 6 21.89 80.58 -23.85
CA VAL A 6 21.69 79.84 -22.60
C VAL A 6 21.84 78.35 -22.87
N SER A 7 23.08 77.83 -22.70
CA SER A 7 23.34 76.40 -22.68
C SER A 7 23.31 75.90 -21.23
N THR A 8 22.18 75.43 -20.79
CA THR A 8 22.02 74.77 -19.49
C THR A 8 22.31 73.28 -19.69
N HIS A 9 23.54 72.83 -19.31
CA HIS A 9 23.91 71.45 -19.22
C HIS A 9 23.19 70.78 -18.02
N LEU A 10 22.01 70.18 -18.23
CA LEU A 10 21.42 69.24 -17.30
C LEU A 10 22.10 67.88 -17.48
N THR A 11 23.13 67.59 -16.70
CA THR A 11 23.64 66.24 -16.57
C THR A 11 22.65 65.40 -15.75
N LEU A 12 21.79 64.67 -16.45
CA LEU A 12 20.99 63.60 -15.88
C LEU A 12 21.92 62.50 -15.39
N VAL A 13 22.16 62.48 -14.08
CA VAL A 13 22.84 61.31 -13.44
C VAL A 13 21.86 60.17 -13.45
N ILE A 14 22.00 59.33 -14.49
CA ILE A 14 21.25 58.08 -14.58
C ILE A 14 21.82 57.13 -13.53
N PRO A 15 21.10 56.78 -12.43
CA PRO A 15 21.61 55.86 -11.45
C PRO A 15 21.89 54.53 -12.17
N ASN A 16 23.04 53.95 -11.85
CA ASN A 16 23.61 52.74 -12.49
C ASN A 16 22.67 51.52 -12.26
N LYS A 17 21.58 51.48 -12.98
CA LYS A 17 20.49 50.49 -12.91
C LYS A 17 21.02 49.06 -13.11
N GLN A 18 22.10 48.90 -13.88
CA GLN A 18 22.71 47.56 -14.17
C GLN A 18 23.44 46.97 -12.96
N LYS A 19 24.05 47.79 -12.08
CA LYS A 19 24.78 47.31 -10.90
C LYS A 19 23.82 46.81 -9.82
N ASN A 20 22.68 47.49 -9.66
CA ASN A 20 21.64 47.09 -8.71
C ASN A 20 20.91 45.79 -9.16
N VAL A 21 20.67 45.62 -10.46
CA VAL A 21 20.07 44.39 -11.01
C VAL A 21 20.96 43.17 -10.80
N LYS A 22 22.28 43.30 -11.02
CA LYS A 22 23.24 42.20 -10.78
C LYS A 22 23.37 41.83 -9.30
N LEU A 23 23.29 42.79 -8.40
CA LEU A 23 23.33 42.55 -6.94
C LEU A 23 22.05 41.86 -6.46
N THR A 24 20.88 42.27 -6.97
CA THR A 24 19.61 41.63 -6.66
C THR A 24 19.56 40.19 -7.18
N GLN A 25 19.99 39.95 -8.44
CA GLN A 25 20.10 38.59 -8.98
C GLN A 25 21.04 37.68 -8.19
N ARG A 26 22.20 38.21 -7.73
CA ARG A 26 23.13 37.45 -6.88
C ARG A 26 22.49 37.09 -5.54
N ARG A 27 21.79 38.03 -4.91
CA ARG A 27 21.08 37.80 -3.64
C ARG A 27 19.98 36.76 -3.79
N ASP A 28 19.19 36.85 -4.86
CA ASP A 28 18.10 35.91 -5.13
C ASP A 28 18.64 34.51 -5.42
N ASN A 29 19.76 34.39 -6.15
CA ASN A 29 20.44 33.11 -6.36
C ASN A 29 20.99 32.50 -5.04
N VAL A 30 21.56 33.34 -4.17
CA VAL A 30 22.06 32.86 -2.86
C VAL A 30 20.91 32.40 -1.97
N ILE A 31 19.81 33.14 -1.91
CA ILE A 31 18.60 32.76 -1.16
C ILE A 31 18.02 31.45 -1.71
N HIS A 32 17.97 31.32 -3.03
CA HIS A 32 17.51 30.08 -3.69
C HIS A 32 18.43 28.89 -3.36
N ILE A 33 19.75 29.05 -3.39
CA ILE A 33 20.72 27.99 -3.04
C ILE A 33 20.57 27.59 -1.56
N ILE A 34 20.45 28.58 -0.66
CA ILE A 34 20.23 28.32 0.78
C ILE A 34 18.89 27.57 0.97
N GLY A 35 17.83 28.01 0.29
CA GLY A 35 16.52 27.35 0.33
C GLY A 35 16.61 25.89 -0.14
N LEU A 36 17.28 25.64 -1.26
CA LEU A 36 17.55 24.28 -1.75
C LEU A 36 18.35 23.46 -0.74
N ALA A 37 19.42 24.02 -0.16
CA ALA A 37 20.26 23.32 0.82
C ALA A 37 19.43 22.91 2.05
N ILE A 38 18.63 23.82 2.59
CA ILE A 38 17.72 23.52 3.71
C ILE A 38 16.72 22.42 3.32
N THR A 39 16.12 22.52 2.14
CA THR A 39 15.18 21.50 1.64
C THR A 39 15.85 20.13 1.54
N TYR A 40 17.05 20.04 0.97
CA TYR A 40 17.77 18.77 0.89
C TYR A 40 18.17 18.22 2.27
N ILE A 41 18.59 19.07 3.19
CA ILE A 41 18.91 18.66 4.57
C ILE A 41 17.66 18.06 5.25
N LEU A 42 16.50 18.73 5.12
CA LEU A 42 15.24 18.21 5.67
C LEU A 42 14.81 16.90 5.02
N LEU A 43 14.95 16.79 3.69
CA LEU A 43 14.62 15.56 2.96
C LEU A 43 15.56 14.40 3.37
N ILE A 44 16.86 14.65 3.52
CA ILE A 44 17.82 13.63 3.98
C ILE A 44 17.51 13.21 5.41
N ALA A 45 17.25 14.16 6.32
CA ALA A 45 16.87 13.85 7.69
C ALA A 45 15.59 13.02 7.75
N ALA A 46 14.56 13.40 6.99
CA ALA A 46 13.32 12.62 6.88
C ALA A 46 13.58 11.22 6.30
N ALA A 47 14.41 11.10 5.26
CA ALA A 47 14.78 9.83 4.67
C ALA A 47 15.50 8.91 5.66
N ILE A 48 16.45 9.44 6.46
CA ILE A 48 17.14 8.68 7.50
C ILE A 48 16.14 8.16 8.54
N ILE A 49 15.24 9.02 9.04
CA ILE A 49 14.22 8.63 10.04
C ILE A 49 13.32 7.51 9.51
N VAL A 50 12.89 7.62 8.25
CA VAL A 50 12.01 6.60 7.62
C VAL A 50 12.76 5.30 7.32
N LEU A 51 14.02 5.38 6.87
CA LEU A 51 14.80 4.20 6.48
C LEU A 51 15.44 3.48 7.67
N PHE A 52 15.65 4.18 8.79
CA PHE A 52 16.32 3.62 9.97
C PHE A 52 15.69 2.34 10.51
N PRO A 53 14.36 2.24 10.73
CA PRO A 53 13.77 0.99 11.21
C PRO A 53 13.94 -0.18 10.22
N PHE A 54 13.92 0.07 8.91
CA PHE A 54 14.19 -0.97 7.91
C PHE A 54 15.66 -1.40 7.90
N TYR A 55 16.57 -0.44 8.03
CA TYR A 55 17.99 -0.73 8.21
C TYR A 55 18.21 -1.60 9.44
N TYR A 56 17.64 -1.20 10.60
CA TYR A 56 17.82 -1.94 11.85
C TYR A 56 17.22 -3.35 11.76
N MET A 57 16.06 -3.51 11.16
CA MET A 57 15.43 -4.82 10.91
C MET A 57 16.36 -5.76 10.13
N ILE A 58 16.96 -5.26 9.03
CA ILE A 58 17.88 -6.03 8.21
C ILE A 58 19.19 -6.31 9.00
N ALA A 59 19.76 -5.30 9.63
CA ALA A 59 20.99 -5.44 10.41
C ALA A 59 20.81 -6.44 11.55
N ALA A 60 19.73 -6.34 12.33
CA ALA A 60 19.43 -7.24 13.45
C ALA A 60 19.17 -8.68 12.99
N SER A 61 18.68 -8.91 11.78
CA SER A 61 18.55 -10.26 11.23
C SER A 61 19.91 -10.95 10.94
N PHE A 62 20.99 -10.17 10.91
CA PHE A 62 22.38 -10.63 10.68
C PHE A 62 23.20 -10.71 11.98
N MET A 63 22.61 -10.34 13.11
CA MET A 63 23.25 -10.30 14.42
C MET A 63 22.98 -11.59 15.21
N THR A 64 23.85 -11.85 16.18
CA THR A 64 23.55 -12.81 17.24
C THR A 64 22.46 -12.26 18.17
N GLU A 65 21.80 -13.13 18.93
CA GLU A 65 20.77 -12.71 19.88
C GLU A 65 21.34 -11.75 20.96
N ASP A 66 22.57 -12.00 21.43
CA ASP A 66 23.23 -11.15 22.42
C ASP A 66 23.53 -9.76 21.87
N GLU A 67 23.95 -9.64 20.62
CA GLU A 67 24.14 -8.35 19.95
C GLU A 67 22.83 -7.57 19.83
N VAL A 68 21.73 -8.24 19.45
CA VAL A 68 20.41 -7.59 19.36
C VAL A 68 19.94 -7.12 20.74
N ARG A 69 20.09 -7.95 21.78
CA ARG A 69 19.70 -7.61 23.16
C ARG A 69 20.55 -6.49 23.76
N SER A 70 21.81 -6.38 23.39
CA SER A 70 22.68 -5.29 23.80
C SER A 70 22.39 -3.96 23.09
N GLY A 71 21.50 -3.96 22.09
CA GLY A 71 21.18 -2.77 21.30
C GLY A 71 22.25 -2.39 20.28
N ALA A 72 23.05 -3.34 19.81
CA ALA A 72 24.02 -3.09 18.75
C ALA A 72 23.34 -2.61 17.46
N PHE A 73 24.02 -1.77 16.68
CA PHE A 73 23.51 -1.26 15.40
C PHE A 73 24.02 -2.05 14.19
N PHE A 74 25.03 -2.88 14.38
CA PHE A 74 25.61 -3.75 13.34
C PHE A 74 26.28 -4.95 13.99
N SER A 75 26.38 -6.06 13.25
CA SER A 75 27.05 -7.26 13.75
C SER A 75 28.56 -7.02 13.87
N THR A 76 29.11 -7.46 14.98
CA THR A 76 30.54 -7.47 15.27
C THR A 76 31.18 -8.86 15.09
N THR A 77 30.34 -9.88 14.88
CA THR A 77 30.71 -11.30 14.71
C THR A 77 30.65 -11.70 13.23
N ASN A 78 30.78 -13.02 12.94
CA ASN A 78 30.75 -13.54 11.58
C ASN A 78 29.35 -13.42 10.96
N ILE A 79 29.15 -12.38 10.16
CA ILE A 79 27.86 -12.04 9.53
C ILE A 79 27.33 -13.21 8.68
N ILE A 80 28.18 -13.92 7.94
CA ILE A 80 27.75 -15.00 7.03
C ILE A 80 27.18 -16.17 7.84
N GLU A 81 27.83 -16.52 8.94
CA GLU A 81 27.39 -17.58 9.83
C GLU A 81 26.07 -17.20 10.51
N ASN A 82 25.96 -15.98 11.02
CA ASN A 82 24.73 -15.46 11.63
C ASN A 82 23.55 -15.46 10.65
N ILE A 83 23.75 -15.03 9.41
CA ILE A 83 22.71 -15.08 8.36
C ILE A 83 22.25 -16.54 8.18
N SER A 84 23.21 -17.44 7.92
CA SER A 84 22.89 -18.85 7.70
C SER A 84 22.12 -19.44 8.88
N TYR A 85 22.54 -19.15 10.11
CA TYR A 85 21.91 -19.64 11.33
C TYR A 85 20.51 -19.07 11.52
N ASN A 86 20.36 -17.74 11.55
CA ASN A 86 19.08 -17.08 11.85
C ASN A 86 18.00 -17.42 10.82
N TYR A 87 18.33 -17.37 9.52
CA TYR A 87 17.37 -17.70 8.45
C TYR A 87 17.03 -19.18 8.41
N SER A 88 18.02 -20.08 8.65
CA SER A 88 17.76 -21.51 8.74
C SER A 88 16.84 -21.84 9.91
N MET A 89 17.12 -21.28 11.09
CA MET A 89 16.28 -21.47 12.27
C MET A 89 14.88 -20.91 12.09
N THR A 90 14.73 -19.80 11.40
CA THR A 90 13.42 -19.20 11.09
C THR A 90 12.61 -20.06 10.13
N ILE A 91 13.21 -20.51 9.02
CA ILE A 91 12.50 -21.26 7.97
C ILE A 91 12.11 -22.66 8.45
N ASN A 92 13.00 -23.31 9.23
CA ASN A 92 12.81 -24.67 9.71
C ASN A 92 12.15 -24.75 11.10
N ASN A 93 11.70 -23.63 11.66
CA ASN A 93 11.06 -23.61 12.98
C ASN A 93 9.71 -24.35 12.92
N PRO A 94 9.47 -25.40 13.72
CA PRO A 94 8.22 -26.16 13.70
C PRO A 94 6.98 -25.31 14.07
N SER A 95 7.15 -24.34 14.97
CA SER A 95 6.09 -23.45 15.40
C SER A 95 5.85 -22.29 14.44
N PHE A 96 6.81 -22.00 13.54
CA PHE A 96 6.73 -20.96 12.52
C PHE A 96 6.94 -21.58 11.13
N ASN A 97 6.03 -22.42 10.70
CA ASN A 97 6.12 -23.05 9.37
C ASN A 97 6.00 -21.99 8.26
N TYR A 98 7.12 -21.35 7.93
CA TYR A 98 7.19 -20.20 7.02
C TYR A 98 6.46 -20.43 5.70
N TRP A 99 6.73 -21.55 5.04
CA TRP A 99 6.13 -21.83 3.73
C TRP A 99 4.63 -22.01 3.80
N GLN A 100 4.13 -22.65 4.86
CA GLN A 100 2.68 -22.80 5.06
C GLN A 100 2.02 -21.45 5.33
N LEU A 101 2.62 -20.59 6.15
CA LEU A 101 2.12 -19.26 6.46
C LEU A 101 2.08 -18.35 5.21
N VAL A 102 3.14 -18.39 4.39
CA VAL A 102 3.18 -17.68 3.10
C VAL A 102 2.07 -18.16 2.18
N MET A 103 1.89 -19.48 2.06
CA MET A 103 0.85 -20.05 1.19
C MET A 103 -0.56 -19.73 1.69
N ASN A 104 -0.82 -19.82 3.00
CA ASN A 104 -2.10 -19.41 3.57
C ASN A 104 -2.40 -17.94 3.24
N THR A 105 -1.42 -17.05 3.47
CA THR A 105 -1.57 -15.62 3.21
C THR A 105 -1.80 -15.32 1.74
N LEU A 106 -1.08 -15.98 0.84
CA LEU A 106 -1.26 -15.84 -0.61
C LEU A 106 -2.64 -16.32 -1.06
N ILE A 107 -3.08 -17.50 -0.58
CA ILE A 107 -4.38 -18.05 -0.96
C ILE A 107 -5.50 -17.12 -0.51
N VAL A 108 -5.50 -16.69 0.77
CA VAL A 108 -6.50 -15.76 1.31
C VAL A 108 -6.44 -14.43 0.57
N GLY A 109 -5.24 -13.88 0.33
CA GLY A 109 -5.05 -12.64 -0.40
C GLY A 109 -5.58 -12.71 -1.84
N LEU A 110 -5.28 -13.77 -2.56
CA LEU A 110 -5.78 -13.99 -3.92
C LEU A 110 -7.29 -14.24 -3.94
N MET A 111 -7.83 -15.03 -3.02
CA MET A 111 -9.28 -15.23 -2.89
C MET A 111 -10.01 -13.90 -2.68
N THR A 112 -9.61 -13.14 -1.65
CA THR A 112 -10.20 -11.83 -1.35
C THR A 112 -10.11 -10.88 -2.54
N THR A 113 -8.94 -10.82 -3.18
CA THR A 113 -8.68 -9.90 -4.28
C THR A 113 -9.41 -10.28 -5.55
N CYS A 114 -9.37 -11.55 -5.98
CA CYS A 114 -9.99 -11.97 -7.24
C CYS A 114 -11.52 -11.90 -7.15
N PHE A 115 -12.12 -12.43 -6.07
CA PHE A 115 -13.56 -12.30 -5.86
C PHE A 115 -13.99 -10.85 -5.66
N GLY A 116 -13.19 -10.08 -4.92
CA GLY A 116 -13.42 -8.66 -4.71
C GLY A 116 -13.37 -7.84 -6.00
N LEU A 117 -12.43 -8.13 -6.89
CA LEU A 117 -12.38 -7.51 -8.22
C LEU A 117 -13.59 -7.83 -9.07
N LEU A 118 -14.03 -9.09 -9.06
CA LEU A 118 -15.23 -9.51 -9.82
C LEU A 118 -16.45 -8.72 -9.36
N VAL A 119 -16.71 -8.68 -8.04
CA VAL A 119 -17.81 -7.89 -7.45
C VAL A 119 -17.65 -6.40 -7.79
N THR A 120 -16.44 -5.87 -7.65
CA THR A 120 -16.13 -4.46 -7.94
C THR A 120 -16.41 -4.11 -9.41
N ILE A 121 -16.01 -4.96 -10.37
CA ILE A 121 -16.24 -4.74 -11.80
C ILE A 121 -17.72 -4.68 -12.10
N LEU A 122 -18.49 -5.67 -11.62
CA LEU A 122 -19.92 -5.78 -11.88
C LEU A 122 -20.70 -4.61 -11.25
N ALA A 123 -20.43 -4.28 -9.98
CA ALA A 123 -21.07 -3.18 -9.29
C ALA A 123 -20.70 -1.82 -9.91
N ALA A 124 -19.41 -1.58 -10.19
CA ALA A 124 -18.96 -0.34 -10.82
C ALA A 124 -19.57 -0.14 -12.21
N TYR A 125 -19.70 -1.21 -13.00
CA TYR A 125 -20.36 -1.17 -14.30
C TYR A 125 -21.85 -0.81 -14.16
N ALA A 126 -22.57 -1.46 -13.26
CA ALA A 126 -23.97 -1.19 -13.00
C ALA A 126 -24.19 0.30 -12.64
N PHE A 127 -23.40 0.84 -11.72
CA PHE A 127 -23.49 2.24 -11.30
C PHE A 127 -22.93 3.25 -12.31
N ALA A 128 -22.08 2.81 -13.26
CA ALA A 128 -21.52 3.73 -14.27
C ALA A 128 -22.37 3.79 -15.56
N ARG A 129 -22.91 2.67 -16.02
CA ARG A 129 -23.49 2.54 -17.37
C ARG A 129 -24.96 2.16 -17.40
N LEU A 130 -25.40 1.27 -16.52
CA LEU A 130 -26.79 0.83 -16.57
C LEU A 130 -27.73 1.96 -16.10
N LYS A 131 -28.89 2.03 -16.73
CA LYS A 131 -29.96 2.96 -16.38
C LYS A 131 -31.03 2.21 -15.59
N PHE A 132 -31.14 2.53 -14.30
CA PHE A 132 -32.23 2.06 -13.44
C PHE A 132 -32.66 3.16 -12.47
N ASN A 133 -33.93 3.09 -12.05
CA ASN A 133 -34.47 4.08 -11.14
C ASN A 133 -33.76 4.04 -9.78
N GLY A 134 -33.41 5.21 -9.27
CA GLY A 134 -32.75 5.32 -7.96
C GLY A 134 -31.25 5.03 -7.95
N ARG A 135 -30.61 4.80 -9.12
CA ARG A 135 -29.17 4.46 -9.24
C ARG A 135 -28.27 5.38 -8.41
N ASP A 136 -28.41 6.68 -8.58
CA ASP A 136 -27.52 7.64 -7.94
C ASP A 136 -27.85 7.78 -6.44
N PHE A 137 -29.10 7.57 -6.04
CA PHE A 137 -29.51 7.50 -4.63
C PHE A 137 -28.92 6.26 -3.92
N VAL A 138 -29.05 5.08 -4.52
CA VAL A 138 -28.44 3.85 -3.99
C VAL A 138 -26.92 4.02 -3.90
N PHE A 139 -26.30 4.61 -4.91
CA PHE A 139 -24.84 4.85 -4.87
C PHE A 139 -24.45 5.84 -3.77
N MET A 140 -25.25 6.85 -3.48
CA MET A 140 -25.03 7.78 -2.36
C MET A 140 -25.12 7.07 -1.02
N ILE A 141 -26.07 6.14 -0.83
CA ILE A 141 -26.13 5.28 0.37
C ILE A 141 -24.85 4.44 0.48
N PHE A 142 -24.38 3.83 -0.62
CA PHE A 142 -23.11 3.11 -0.64
C PHE A 142 -21.95 3.98 -0.14
N LEU A 143 -21.84 5.22 -0.64
CA LEU A 143 -20.80 6.14 -0.18
C LEU A 143 -20.94 6.49 1.30
N ALA A 144 -22.16 6.65 1.79
CA ALA A 144 -22.42 6.93 3.21
C ALA A 144 -21.90 5.80 4.12
N THR A 145 -21.94 4.54 3.67
CA THR A 145 -21.39 3.43 4.46
C THR A 145 -19.88 3.52 4.67
N MET A 146 -19.13 4.23 3.81
CA MET A 146 -17.70 4.46 4.00
C MET A 146 -17.38 5.37 5.19
N MET A 147 -18.38 6.10 5.71
CA MET A 147 -18.19 6.92 6.92
C MET A 147 -18.13 6.06 8.18
N ILE A 148 -18.54 4.79 8.11
CA ILE A 148 -18.46 3.85 9.24
C ILE A 148 -17.03 3.28 9.25
N PRO A 149 -16.25 3.50 10.34
CA PRO A 149 -14.92 2.90 10.46
C PRO A 149 -15.00 1.36 10.41
N GLY A 150 -14.10 0.74 9.63
CA GLY A 150 -14.09 -0.70 9.44
C GLY A 150 -13.92 -1.48 10.76
N GLU A 151 -13.19 -0.92 11.70
CA GLU A 151 -12.96 -1.48 13.03
C GLU A 151 -14.24 -1.68 13.83
N MET A 152 -15.26 -0.83 13.64
CA MET A 152 -16.56 -0.98 14.29
C MET A 152 -17.35 -2.18 13.76
N MET A 153 -17.06 -2.63 12.56
CA MET A 153 -17.75 -3.77 11.92
C MET A 153 -17.17 -5.13 12.33
N VAL A 154 -16.07 -5.15 13.09
CA VAL A 154 -15.37 -6.39 13.45
C VAL A 154 -16.29 -7.36 14.20
N ILE A 155 -17.00 -6.88 15.21
CA ILE A 155 -17.91 -7.72 16.04
C ILE A 155 -19.06 -8.28 15.18
N THR A 156 -19.69 -7.43 14.38
CA THR A 156 -20.81 -7.83 13.50
C THR A 156 -20.35 -8.84 12.44
N ASN A 157 -19.18 -8.60 11.83
CA ASN A 157 -18.61 -9.54 10.88
C ASN A 157 -18.27 -10.88 11.55
N TYR A 158 -17.73 -10.87 12.77
CA TYR A 158 -17.44 -12.09 13.52
C TYR A 158 -18.72 -12.88 13.78
N GLN A 159 -19.79 -12.24 14.25
CA GLN A 159 -21.08 -12.88 14.44
C GLN A 159 -21.64 -13.46 13.13
N ALA A 160 -21.53 -12.73 12.04
CA ALA A 160 -21.97 -13.22 10.73
C ALA A 160 -21.18 -14.47 10.28
N MET A 161 -19.87 -14.49 10.44
CA MET A 161 -19.04 -15.66 10.09
C MET A 161 -19.29 -16.83 11.04
N SER A 162 -19.53 -16.57 12.31
CA SER A 162 -19.92 -17.60 13.29
C SER A 162 -21.28 -18.22 12.95
N ASN A 163 -22.26 -17.41 12.61
CA ASN A 163 -23.59 -17.90 12.18
C ASN A 163 -23.56 -18.72 10.90
N LEU A 164 -22.54 -18.49 10.04
CA LEU A 164 -22.29 -19.31 8.84
C LEU A 164 -21.47 -20.57 9.15
N GLU A 165 -21.21 -20.85 10.42
CA GLU A 165 -20.39 -21.99 10.89
C GLU A 165 -18.96 -22.00 10.33
N LEU A 166 -18.45 -20.83 9.95
CA LEU A 166 -17.10 -20.68 9.43
C LEU A 166 -16.06 -20.51 10.56
N ILE A 167 -16.53 -20.23 11.78
CA ILE A 167 -15.68 -20.10 12.99
C ILE A 167 -16.13 -21.16 13.98
N SER A 168 -15.30 -22.18 14.22
CA SER A 168 -15.58 -23.27 15.13
C SER A 168 -14.29 -23.83 15.71
N ALA A 169 -14.40 -24.58 16.83
CA ALA A 169 -13.23 -25.26 17.43
C ALA A 169 -12.59 -26.29 16.48
N ASN A 170 -13.40 -26.94 15.64
CA ASN A 170 -12.96 -27.91 14.63
C ASN A 170 -12.93 -27.28 13.22
N GLN A 171 -12.49 -26.05 13.13
CA GLN A 171 -12.45 -25.29 11.88
C GLN A 171 -11.56 -26.00 10.84
N THR A 172 -12.10 -26.23 9.67
CA THR A 172 -11.36 -26.73 8.51
C THR A 172 -10.58 -25.57 7.83
N ARG A 173 -9.56 -25.92 7.05
CA ARG A 173 -8.77 -24.94 6.29
C ARG A 173 -9.63 -24.08 5.38
N ILE A 174 -10.63 -24.66 4.70
CA ILE A 174 -11.52 -23.94 3.79
C ILE A 174 -12.39 -22.95 4.58
N GLN A 175 -12.94 -23.37 5.71
CA GLN A 175 -13.71 -22.48 6.60
C GLN A 175 -12.86 -21.29 7.08
N ALA A 176 -11.62 -21.55 7.49
CA ALA A 176 -10.70 -20.47 7.90
C ALA A 176 -10.45 -19.46 6.76
N TYR A 177 -10.18 -19.94 5.54
CA TYR A 177 -9.94 -19.07 4.38
C TYR A 177 -11.19 -18.27 4.00
N LEU A 178 -12.37 -18.89 4.04
CA LEU A 178 -13.63 -18.20 3.79
C LEU A 178 -13.93 -17.17 4.88
N ALA A 179 -13.75 -17.52 6.15
CA ALA A 179 -13.95 -16.57 7.26
C ALA A 179 -13.03 -15.35 7.14
N MET A 180 -11.76 -15.55 6.73
CA MET A 180 -10.83 -14.45 6.50
C MET A 180 -11.18 -13.57 5.31
N SER A 181 -11.78 -14.14 4.24
CA SER A 181 -11.94 -13.46 2.95
C SER A 181 -13.31 -12.80 2.77
N LEU A 182 -14.42 -13.49 3.14
CA LEU A 182 -15.79 -13.09 2.80
C LEU A 182 -16.16 -11.65 3.21
N PRO A 183 -15.86 -11.15 4.41
CA PRO A 183 -16.23 -9.79 4.79
C PRO A 183 -15.60 -8.69 3.93
N PHE A 184 -14.49 -8.99 3.25
CA PHE A 184 -13.69 -8.01 2.51
C PHE A 184 -13.83 -8.11 0.99
N ILE A 185 -14.68 -9.02 0.47
CA ILE A 185 -14.92 -9.16 -0.98
C ILE A 185 -15.61 -7.91 -1.53
N CYS A 186 -16.49 -7.25 -0.77
CA CYS A 186 -17.20 -6.06 -1.23
C CYS A 186 -16.58 -4.80 -0.60
N SER A 187 -15.77 -4.07 -1.38
CA SER A 187 -15.20 -2.79 -0.97
C SER A 187 -15.87 -1.64 -1.73
N VAL A 188 -16.62 -0.81 -1.00
CA VAL A 188 -17.27 0.38 -1.55
C VAL A 188 -16.24 1.35 -2.14
N PHE A 189 -15.07 1.48 -1.51
CA PHE A 189 -13.97 2.31 -2.01
C PHE A 189 -13.49 1.87 -3.39
N TYR A 190 -13.29 0.57 -3.60
CA TYR A 190 -12.85 0.05 -4.91
C TYR A 190 -13.95 0.17 -5.96
N ILE A 191 -15.23 -0.04 -5.58
CA ILE A 191 -16.37 0.18 -6.46
C ILE A 191 -16.43 1.65 -6.90
N TYR A 192 -16.27 2.59 -5.96
CA TYR A 192 -16.21 4.02 -6.27
C TYR A 192 -15.08 4.36 -7.23
N LEU A 193 -13.86 3.91 -6.94
CA LEU A 193 -12.68 4.19 -7.75
C LEU A 193 -12.85 3.68 -9.19
N LEU A 194 -13.32 2.46 -9.36
CA LEU A 194 -13.52 1.87 -10.67
C LEU A 194 -14.70 2.52 -11.41
N ARG A 195 -15.80 2.86 -10.70
CA ARG A 195 -16.91 3.61 -11.28
C ARG A 195 -16.46 4.94 -11.85
N GLN A 196 -15.59 5.70 -11.16
CA GLN A 196 -15.04 6.96 -11.67
C GLN A 196 -14.24 6.73 -12.95
N THR A 197 -13.42 5.69 -12.99
CA THR A 197 -12.68 5.31 -14.21
C THR A 197 -13.65 4.94 -15.35
N PHE A 198 -14.67 4.14 -15.09
CA PHE A 198 -15.65 3.76 -16.08
C PHE A 198 -16.46 4.94 -16.63
N LYS A 199 -16.74 5.96 -15.81
CA LYS A 199 -17.41 7.19 -16.25
C LYS A 199 -16.54 8.05 -17.16
N GLN A 200 -15.21 7.96 -17.07
CA GLN A 200 -14.29 8.71 -17.94
C GLN A 200 -14.20 8.12 -19.36
N ILE A 201 -14.63 6.88 -19.57
CA ILE A 201 -14.66 6.24 -20.89
C ILE A 201 -15.76 6.91 -21.72
N PRO A 202 -15.48 7.37 -22.96
CA PRO A 202 -16.45 8.06 -23.81
C PRO A 202 -17.72 7.23 -24.05
N ASN A 203 -18.87 7.89 -24.03
CA ASN A 203 -20.15 7.23 -24.22
C ASN A 203 -20.38 6.76 -25.66
N GLU A 204 -19.67 7.36 -26.62
CA GLU A 204 -19.67 7.03 -28.04
C GLU A 204 -19.28 5.57 -28.27
N LEU A 205 -18.34 5.04 -27.47
CA LEU A 205 -17.93 3.63 -27.55
C LEU A 205 -19.07 2.68 -27.13
N TYR A 206 -19.89 3.10 -26.16
CA TYR A 206 -21.06 2.33 -25.75
C TYR A 206 -22.14 2.33 -26.83
N LEU A 207 -22.41 3.52 -27.41
CA LEU A 207 -23.37 3.66 -28.49
C LEU A 207 -22.95 2.87 -29.74
N ALA A 208 -21.68 2.94 -30.12
CA ALA A 208 -21.14 2.14 -31.23
C ALA A 208 -21.31 0.65 -30.98
N ALA A 209 -20.98 0.16 -29.78
CA ALA A 209 -21.19 -1.24 -29.43
C ALA A 209 -22.69 -1.68 -29.50
N LYS A 210 -23.61 -0.78 -29.17
CA LYS A 210 -25.06 -1.05 -29.30
C LYS A 210 -25.53 -1.08 -30.75
N VAL A 211 -25.00 -0.21 -31.62
CA VAL A 211 -25.26 -0.24 -33.07
C VAL A 211 -24.73 -1.54 -33.67
N ASP A 212 -23.58 -2.04 -33.23
CA ASP A 212 -23.02 -3.32 -33.63
C ASP A 212 -23.76 -4.54 -33.03
N GLY A 213 -24.86 -4.32 -32.31
CA GLY A 213 -25.66 -5.40 -31.69
C GLY A 213 -24.99 -6.11 -30.52
N LYS A 214 -23.94 -5.51 -29.90
CA LYS A 214 -23.22 -6.12 -28.77
C LYS A 214 -24.03 -5.98 -27.49
N SER A 215 -24.04 -7.06 -26.68
CA SER A 215 -24.64 -7.06 -25.35
C SER A 215 -23.82 -6.23 -24.35
N ASP A 216 -24.45 -5.79 -23.26
CA ASP A 216 -23.78 -5.10 -22.14
C ASP A 216 -22.64 -5.94 -21.56
N TRP A 217 -22.81 -7.26 -21.48
CA TRP A 217 -21.78 -8.18 -21.03
C TRP A 217 -20.55 -8.19 -21.95
N THR A 218 -20.78 -8.22 -23.26
CA THR A 218 -19.68 -8.14 -24.23
C THR A 218 -18.97 -6.81 -24.18
N TYR A 219 -19.71 -5.72 -24.06
CA TYR A 219 -19.14 -4.38 -23.92
C TYR A 219 -18.31 -4.26 -22.64
N LEU A 220 -18.80 -4.77 -21.50
CA LEU A 220 -18.07 -4.76 -20.23
C LEU A 220 -16.70 -5.45 -20.39
N TRP A 221 -16.69 -6.70 -20.84
CA TRP A 221 -15.45 -7.48 -20.84
C TRP A 221 -14.50 -7.17 -22.00
N LYS A 222 -15.01 -6.77 -23.17
CA LYS A 222 -14.18 -6.50 -24.34
C LYS A 222 -13.74 -5.02 -24.48
N VAL A 223 -14.44 -4.10 -23.82
CA VAL A 223 -14.14 -2.66 -23.96
C VAL A 223 -13.82 -2.03 -22.62
N MET A 224 -14.75 -2.10 -21.64
CA MET A 224 -14.60 -1.37 -20.39
C MET A 224 -13.45 -1.90 -19.52
N VAL A 225 -13.37 -3.22 -19.34
CA VAL A 225 -12.33 -3.86 -18.50
C VAL A 225 -10.92 -3.63 -19.08
N PRO A 226 -10.65 -3.84 -20.38
CA PRO A 226 -9.35 -3.53 -20.96
C PRO A 226 -8.95 -2.06 -20.85
N LEU A 227 -9.87 -1.14 -21.08
CA LEU A 227 -9.60 0.32 -20.94
C LEU A 227 -9.34 0.74 -19.49
N ALA A 228 -9.97 0.06 -18.53
CA ALA A 228 -9.78 0.30 -17.10
C ALA A 228 -8.65 -0.54 -16.48
N SER A 229 -7.91 -1.31 -17.26
CA SER A 229 -6.86 -2.23 -16.76
C SER A 229 -5.83 -1.57 -15.82
N PRO A 230 -5.39 -0.32 -16.00
CA PRO A 230 -4.47 0.31 -15.04
C PRO A 230 -5.10 0.50 -13.65
N THR A 231 -6.38 0.88 -13.60
CA THR A 231 -7.11 1.05 -12.33
C THR A 231 -7.40 -0.31 -11.68
N LEU A 232 -7.78 -1.31 -12.47
CA LEU A 232 -8.00 -2.68 -11.99
C LEU A 232 -6.73 -3.27 -11.38
N LEU A 233 -5.58 -3.06 -12.03
CA LEU A 233 -4.30 -3.51 -11.50
C LEU A 233 -3.95 -2.78 -10.20
N THR A 234 -4.25 -1.47 -10.10
CA THR A 234 -4.06 -0.72 -8.86
C THR A 234 -4.92 -1.28 -7.74
N ILE A 235 -6.20 -1.56 -8.00
CA ILE A 235 -7.12 -2.18 -7.01
C ILE A 235 -6.60 -3.57 -6.60
N PHE A 236 -6.17 -4.39 -7.57
CA PHE A 236 -5.59 -5.71 -7.30
C PHE A 236 -4.43 -5.63 -6.31
N ILE A 237 -3.47 -4.73 -6.57
CA ILE A 237 -2.28 -4.59 -5.75
C ILE A 237 -2.64 -4.07 -4.34
N LEU A 238 -3.49 -3.04 -4.25
CA LEU A 238 -3.91 -2.47 -2.96
C LEU A 238 -4.68 -3.50 -2.12
N SER A 239 -5.57 -4.27 -2.74
CA SER A 239 -6.33 -5.34 -2.06
C SER A 239 -5.40 -6.46 -1.57
N LEU A 240 -4.46 -6.90 -2.41
CA LEU A 240 -3.51 -7.95 -2.06
C LEU A 240 -2.58 -7.52 -0.92
N ILE A 241 -2.03 -6.30 -0.96
CA ILE A 241 -1.21 -5.74 0.11
C ILE A 241 -2.03 -5.60 1.41
N GLY A 242 -3.28 -5.14 1.32
CA GLY A 242 -4.18 -5.03 2.46
C GLY A 242 -4.43 -6.38 3.13
N SER A 243 -4.72 -7.41 2.34
CA SER A 243 -4.91 -8.77 2.84
C SER A 243 -3.63 -9.38 3.42
N TRP A 244 -2.47 -9.12 2.81
CA TRP A 244 -1.17 -9.60 3.29
C TRP A 244 -0.83 -9.03 4.67
N ASN A 245 -1.12 -7.75 4.90
CA ASN A 245 -0.82 -7.05 6.16
C ASN A 245 -1.93 -7.22 7.21
N ALA A 246 -3.04 -7.88 6.89
CA ALA A 246 -4.15 -8.08 7.82
C ALA A 246 -3.68 -8.87 9.05
N TYR A 247 -3.97 -8.33 10.24
CA TYR A 247 -3.62 -8.96 11.50
C TYR A 247 -4.85 -9.19 12.40
N VAL A 248 -5.57 -8.12 12.72
CA VAL A 248 -6.66 -8.17 13.71
C VAL A 248 -7.73 -9.19 13.33
N TRP A 249 -8.19 -9.14 12.09
CA TRP A 249 -9.25 -10.01 11.63
C TRP A 249 -8.83 -11.48 11.53
N PRO A 250 -7.74 -11.87 10.86
CA PRO A 250 -7.26 -13.25 10.85
C PRO A 250 -7.01 -13.80 12.25
N ASN A 251 -6.46 -12.99 13.16
CA ASN A 251 -6.21 -13.40 14.56
C ASN A 251 -7.48 -13.70 15.35
N LEU A 252 -8.61 -13.09 14.96
CA LEU A 252 -9.91 -13.32 15.62
C LEU A 252 -10.67 -14.53 15.10
N VAL A 253 -10.54 -14.83 13.79
CA VAL A 253 -11.42 -15.80 13.11
C VAL A 253 -10.77 -17.16 12.86
N VAL A 254 -9.46 -17.27 13.03
CA VAL A 254 -8.73 -18.52 12.83
C VAL A 254 -8.53 -19.21 14.18
N SER A 255 -9.07 -20.42 14.31
CA SER A 255 -8.98 -21.24 15.53
C SER A 255 -7.78 -22.18 15.57
N ASN A 256 -7.13 -22.41 14.42
CA ASN A 256 -5.99 -23.33 14.29
C ASN A 256 -4.78 -22.61 13.70
N ASP A 257 -3.67 -22.59 14.43
CA ASP A 257 -2.44 -21.90 14.06
C ASP A 257 -1.90 -22.34 12.69
N SER A 258 -2.17 -23.59 12.27
CA SER A 258 -1.78 -24.09 10.96
C SER A 258 -2.48 -23.38 9.79
N PHE A 259 -3.58 -22.68 10.02
CA PHE A 259 -4.35 -21.97 8.97
C PHE A 259 -4.16 -20.48 9.02
N THR A 260 -3.41 -19.97 9.99
CA THR A 260 -3.22 -18.55 10.22
C THR A 260 -2.39 -17.88 9.12
N SER A 261 -2.42 -16.55 9.10
CA SER A 261 -1.62 -15.74 8.19
C SER A 261 -0.23 -15.45 8.76
N ILE A 262 0.72 -15.12 7.87
CA ILE A 262 2.10 -14.80 8.27
C ILE A 262 2.17 -13.58 9.20
N SER A 263 1.28 -12.58 9.00
CA SER A 263 1.23 -11.37 9.85
C SER A 263 0.78 -11.67 11.28
N VAL A 264 -0.07 -12.69 11.48
CA VAL A 264 -0.49 -13.15 12.81
C VAL A 264 0.66 -13.94 13.45
N ALA A 265 1.24 -14.89 12.73
CA ALA A 265 2.33 -15.72 13.23
C ALA A 265 3.57 -14.91 13.65
N LEU A 266 3.90 -13.82 12.94
CA LEU A 266 4.99 -12.92 13.32
C LEU A 266 4.78 -12.22 14.67
N ARG A 267 3.54 -11.97 15.05
CA ARG A 267 3.21 -11.30 16.33
C ARG A 267 2.97 -12.28 17.46
N SER A 268 2.58 -13.51 17.14
CA SER A 268 2.57 -14.58 18.14
C SER A 268 4.02 -14.95 18.49
N ALA A 269 4.27 -15.31 19.73
CA ALA A 269 5.61 -15.67 20.23
C ALA A 269 6.17 -16.99 19.62
N ALA A 270 5.89 -17.25 18.34
CA ALA A 270 6.24 -18.50 17.66
C ALA A 270 7.75 -18.72 17.46
N LEU A 271 8.55 -17.63 17.51
CA LEU A 271 10.00 -17.67 17.34
C LEU A 271 10.70 -17.63 18.70
N GLN A 272 10.49 -18.69 19.48
CA GLN A 272 11.09 -18.88 20.79
C GLN A 272 12.07 -20.02 20.75
N LYS A 273 13.11 -19.94 21.60
CA LYS A 273 14.05 -21.01 21.87
C LYS A 273 13.87 -21.45 23.31
N GLU A 274 13.83 -22.76 23.54
CA GLU A 274 13.90 -23.30 24.88
C GLU A 274 15.32 -23.08 25.42
N VAL A 275 15.44 -22.40 26.56
CA VAL A 275 16.73 -22.05 27.19
C VAL A 275 17.00 -22.98 28.35
N GLN A 276 15.96 -23.37 29.09
CA GLN A 276 16.01 -24.36 30.19
C GLN A 276 14.67 -25.10 30.25
N ASP A 277 14.60 -26.21 30.96
CA ASP A 277 13.43 -27.08 31.10
C ASP A 277 12.10 -26.31 31.15
N GLY A 278 11.43 -26.15 30.00
CA GLY A 278 10.14 -25.47 29.85
C GLY A 278 10.19 -23.95 29.85
N ILE A 279 11.34 -23.31 29.90
CA ILE A 279 11.49 -21.84 29.78
C ILE A 279 11.83 -21.49 28.34
N PHE A 280 10.91 -20.75 27.70
CA PHE A 280 11.07 -20.28 26.33
C PHE A 280 11.42 -18.79 26.30
N GLU A 281 12.45 -18.43 25.56
CA GLU A 281 12.83 -17.05 25.31
C GLU A 281 12.63 -16.67 23.86
N THR A 282 12.04 -15.48 23.63
CA THR A 282 11.89 -14.92 22.29
C THR A 282 13.27 -14.62 21.71
N GLN A 283 13.51 -15.12 20.50
CA GLN A 283 14.72 -14.85 19.73
C GLN A 283 14.46 -13.69 18.77
N TYR A 284 14.91 -12.50 19.16
CA TYR A 284 14.69 -11.28 18.36
C TYR A 284 15.40 -11.31 17.01
N SER A 285 16.58 -11.90 16.94
CA SER A 285 17.33 -12.11 15.70
C SER A 285 16.53 -12.94 14.68
N TRP A 286 15.87 -14.03 15.13
CA TRP A 286 15.00 -14.85 14.28
C TRP A 286 13.72 -14.11 13.90
N GLN A 287 13.15 -13.32 14.82
CA GLN A 287 11.96 -12.50 14.54
C GLN A 287 12.27 -11.44 13.49
N MET A 288 13.45 -10.83 13.52
CA MET A 288 13.89 -9.90 12.49
C MET A 288 14.12 -10.59 11.15
N ALA A 289 14.72 -11.77 11.13
CA ALA A 289 14.86 -12.59 9.92
C ALA A 289 13.49 -12.98 9.32
N ALA A 290 12.54 -13.41 10.16
CA ALA A 290 11.15 -13.68 9.73
C ALA A 290 10.47 -12.45 9.15
N THR A 291 10.69 -11.29 9.77
CA THR A 291 10.12 -10.02 9.29
C THR A 291 10.70 -9.64 7.92
N VAL A 292 12.02 -9.76 7.72
CA VAL A 292 12.66 -9.57 6.41
C VAL A 292 12.06 -10.51 5.37
N LEU A 293 11.97 -11.81 5.67
CA LEU A 293 11.37 -12.80 4.77
C LEU A 293 9.91 -12.49 4.43
N THR A 294 9.14 -11.92 5.36
CA THR A 294 7.75 -11.51 5.14
C THR A 294 7.62 -10.26 4.28
N VAL A 295 8.56 -9.33 4.40
CA VAL A 295 8.56 -8.06 3.64
C VAL A 295 9.06 -8.26 2.21
N VAL A 296 9.99 -9.19 1.98
CA VAL A 296 10.60 -9.43 0.66
C VAL A 296 9.56 -9.69 -0.44
N PRO A 297 8.56 -10.58 -0.29
CA PRO A 297 7.54 -10.79 -1.32
C PRO A 297 6.77 -9.52 -1.67
N LEU A 298 6.43 -8.68 -0.67
CA LEU A 298 5.76 -7.40 -0.90
C LEU A 298 6.64 -6.40 -1.66
N LEU A 299 7.93 -6.34 -1.32
CA LEU A 299 8.89 -5.49 -2.04
C LEU A 299 9.04 -5.93 -3.49
N VAL A 300 9.12 -7.23 -3.75
CA VAL A 300 9.17 -7.78 -5.10
C VAL A 300 7.92 -7.40 -5.89
N LEU A 301 6.74 -7.60 -5.31
CA LEU A 301 5.47 -7.17 -5.91
C LEU A 301 5.46 -5.66 -6.19
N PHE A 302 5.87 -4.83 -5.22
CA PHE A 302 5.95 -3.38 -5.40
C PHE A 302 6.90 -2.98 -6.53
N ILE A 303 8.10 -3.56 -6.61
CA ILE A 303 9.08 -3.26 -7.66
C ILE A 303 8.54 -3.62 -9.04
N ILE A 304 7.89 -4.79 -9.17
CA ILE A 304 7.29 -5.23 -10.44
C ILE A 304 6.16 -4.28 -10.87
N PHE A 305 5.31 -3.89 -9.93
CA PHE A 305 4.08 -3.16 -10.22
C PHE A 305 4.15 -1.65 -9.99
N ARG A 306 5.28 -1.09 -9.50
CA ARG A 306 5.45 0.34 -9.18
C ARG A 306 5.00 1.28 -10.29
N LYS A 307 5.28 0.92 -11.56
CA LYS A 307 4.91 1.72 -12.73
C LYS A 307 3.39 1.87 -12.90
N TYR A 308 2.64 0.85 -12.52
CA TYR A 308 1.18 0.84 -12.61
C TYR A 308 0.54 1.57 -11.43
N ILE A 309 1.09 1.41 -10.23
CA ILE A 309 0.65 2.12 -9.02
C ILE A 309 0.76 3.64 -9.24
N MET A 310 1.92 4.11 -9.72
CA MET A 310 2.16 5.54 -9.99
C MET A 310 1.23 6.11 -11.07
N ARG A 311 0.87 5.33 -12.09
CA ARG A 311 -0.05 5.76 -13.16
C ARG A 311 -1.51 5.83 -12.71
N GLY A 312 -1.93 4.93 -11.81
CA GLY A 312 -3.29 4.91 -11.27
C GLY A 312 -3.59 6.10 -10.35
N VAL A 313 -2.62 6.50 -9.53
CA VAL A 313 -2.77 7.63 -8.59
C VAL A 313 -2.58 8.98 -9.29
N GLY A 314 -1.66 9.07 -10.27
CA GLY A 314 -1.32 10.34 -10.95
C GLY A 314 -2.42 10.89 -11.86
N ARG A 315 -3.33 10.06 -12.38
CA ARG A 315 -4.45 10.53 -13.22
C ARG A 315 -5.60 11.18 -12.43
N ALA A 316 -5.68 10.97 -11.13
CA ALA A 316 -6.67 11.61 -10.27
C ALA A 316 -6.30 13.06 -9.87
N GLY A 317 -5.03 13.47 -10.07
CA GLY A 317 -4.47 14.71 -9.52
C GLY A 317 -4.14 15.82 -10.52
N ILE A 318 -4.24 15.63 -11.84
CA ILE A 318 -3.87 16.66 -12.82
C ILE A 318 -5.08 17.02 -13.66
N LYS A 319 -5.89 17.95 -13.15
CA LYS A 319 -6.59 18.96 -13.92
C LYS A 319 -5.99 20.30 -13.53
N GLY A 320 -5.00 20.73 -14.26
CA GLY A 320 -4.47 22.06 -14.30
C GLY A 320 -4.14 22.37 -15.75
#